data_986ef64b0645e7a427f98bd8163b181f
#
_entry.id   986ef64b0645e7a427f98bd8163b181f
#
_cell.length_a   1.000
_cell.length_b   1.000
_cell.length_c   1.000
_cell.angle_alpha   90.00
_cell.angle_beta   90.00
_cell.angle_gamma   90.00
#
_symmetry.space_group_name_H-M   'P 1'
#
loop_
_entity.id
_entity.type
_entity.pdbx_description
1 polymer ?
#
loop_
_entity_poly.entity_id
_entity_poly.type
_entity_poly.pdbx_seq_one_letter_code
_entity_poly.pdbx_strand_id
1 'polypeptide(L)'
;VMDDQLPLEFVHAVVKTFRVKTRRSDRVMIVGGGSLGLQLAKALDQVETVSGDAYNVKIIESDLSRCQFLSQNLSSSVLVLHGDMTDESLFVDEGIANTDLFVAVSNDDEDNIMSCLLAKKLGAHRAITLINRTDYIDLVEGTSIDIAFSPTEATLSDLLRHIRPVSYTHLRAH
;
A
#
# COMPACT_ATOMS: atom_id res chain seq x y z
N VAL A 1 -7.50 0.65 21.70
CA VAL A 1 -8.39 -0.09 20.79
C VAL A 1 -8.33 0.64 19.46
N MET A 2 -7.60 0.09 18.52
CA MET A 2 -7.64 0.62 17.16
C MET A 2 -9.04 0.41 16.59
N ASP A 3 -9.63 1.51 16.15
CA ASP A 3 -10.94 1.48 15.50
C ASP A 3 -10.82 0.67 14.21
N ASP A 4 -11.48 -0.49 14.16
CA ASP A 4 -11.44 -1.43 13.03
C ASP A 4 -12.04 -0.84 11.73
N GLN A 5 -12.55 0.38 11.77
CA GLN A 5 -13.21 1.01 10.63
C GLN A 5 -12.26 1.77 9.70
N LEU A 6 -11.17 2.35 10.23
CA LEU A 6 -10.20 3.09 9.44
C LEU A 6 -9.52 2.25 8.37
N PRO A 7 -9.14 0.97 8.63
CA PRO A 7 -8.47 0.14 7.66
C PRO A 7 -9.29 -0.15 6.40
N LEU A 8 -10.60 -0.30 6.51
CA LEU A 8 -11.45 -0.66 5.38
C LEU A 8 -11.61 0.49 4.38
N GLU A 9 -11.77 1.70 4.88
CA GLU A 9 -11.85 2.91 4.05
C GLU A 9 -10.54 3.18 3.31
N PHE A 10 -9.42 3.00 3.99
CA PHE A 10 -8.10 3.09 3.39
C PHE A 10 -7.88 2.05 2.29
N VAL A 11 -8.22 0.80 2.57
CA VAL A 11 -8.16 -0.29 1.60
C VAL A 11 -8.98 0.04 0.35
N HIS A 12 -10.19 0.55 0.53
CA HIS A 12 -11.02 0.97 -0.58
C HIS A 12 -10.41 2.13 -1.37
N ALA A 13 -9.78 3.09 -0.72
CA ALA A 13 -9.11 4.20 -1.37
C ALA A 13 -7.91 3.73 -2.20
N VAL A 14 -7.09 2.82 -1.67
CA VAL A 14 -5.96 2.20 -2.39
C VAL A 14 -6.46 1.44 -3.61
N VAL A 15 -7.46 0.58 -3.45
CA VAL A 15 -8.04 -0.19 -4.56
C VAL A 15 -8.62 0.74 -5.65
N LYS A 16 -9.28 1.82 -5.26
CA LYS A 16 -9.80 2.81 -6.20
C LYS A 16 -8.70 3.54 -6.98
N THR A 17 -7.55 3.75 -6.37
CA THR A 17 -6.39 4.37 -7.05
C THR A 17 -5.94 3.55 -8.26
N PHE A 18 -6.01 2.22 -8.17
CA PHE A 18 -5.68 1.34 -9.28
C PHE A 18 -6.66 1.42 -10.44
N ARG A 19 -7.94 1.64 -10.16
CA ARG A 19 -9.00 1.65 -11.18
C ARG A 19 -8.97 2.86 -12.12
N VAL A 20 -8.23 3.91 -11.76
CA VAL A 20 -8.23 5.19 -12.51
C VAL A 20 -7.17 5.24 -13.60
N LYS A 21 -6.30 4.23 -13.72
CA LYS A 21 -5.19 4.29 -14.69
C LYS A 21 -5.39 3.40 -15.90
N THR A 22 -5.03 3.97 -17.05
CA THR A 22 -4.98 3.33 -18.36
C THR A 22 -3.85 2.29 -18.52
N ARG A 23 -2.96 2.15 -17.52
CA ARG A 23 -1.90 1.15 -17.50
C ARG A 23 -2.32 -0.04 -16.64
N ARG A 24 -2.03 -1.23 -17.11
CA ARG A 24 -2.20 -2.48 -16.37
C ARG A 24 -1.42 -2.39 -15.05
N SER A 25 -2.12 -2.28 -13.94
CA SER A 25 -1.55 -2.13 -12.60
C SER A 25 -2.06 -3.28 -11.75
N ASP A 26 -1.36 -4.41 -11.81
CA ASP A 26 -1.78 -5.65 -11.17
C ASP A 26 -0.78 -6.22 -10.17
N ARG A 27 0.43 -5.65 -10.07
CA ARG A 27 1.48 -6.12 -9.17
C ARG A 27 1.63 -5.21 -7.97
N VAL A 28 1.30 -5.75 -6.81
CA VAL A 28 1.30 -5.03 -5.53
C VAL A 28 2.28 -5.70 -4.57
N MET A 29 3.14 -4.90 -3.96
CA MET A 29 4.01 -5.34 -2.87
C MET A 29 3.64 -4.56 -1.61
N ILE A 30 3.26 -5.28 -0.56
CA ILE A 30 2.91 -4.73 0.75
C ILE A 30 4.04 -5.04 1.71
N VAL A 31 4.50 -4.07 2.49
CA VAL A 31 5.42 -4.29 3.61
C VAL A 31 4.72 -3.95 4.92
N GLY A 32 4.81 -4.88 5.86
CA GLY A 32 4.06 -4.84 7.11
C GLY A 32 2.85 -5.76 7.08
N GLY A 33 2.93 -6.89 7.75
CA GLY A 33 1.89 -7.92 7.83
C GLY A 33 0.98 -7.80 9.05
N GLY A 34 0.85 -6.60 9.62
CA GLY A 34 -0.09 -6.30 10.69
C GLY A 34 -1.54 -6.31 10.21
N SER A 35 -2.44 -5.75 11.01
CA SER A 35 -3.87 -5.72 10.70
C SER A 35 -4.17 -5.03 9.36
N LEU A 36 -3.52 -3.89 9.09
CA LEU A 36 -3.70 -3.16 7.83
C LEU A 36 -3.20 -3.93 6.61
N GLY A 37 -1.99 -4.50 6.70
CA GLY A 37 -1.43 -5.30 5.61
C GLY A 37 -2.27 -6.52 5.28
N LEU A 38 -2.76 -7.21 6.31
CA LEU A 38 -3.67 -8.34 6.15
C LEU A 38 -4.97 -7.93 5.46
N GLN A 39 -5.60 -6.85 5.90
CA GLN A 39 -6.87 -6.39 5.34
C GLN A 39 -6.70 -5.90 3.90
N LEU A 40 -5.61 -5.20 3.60
CA LEU A 40 -5.30 -4.77 2.24
C LEU A 40 -5.09 -5.97 1.31
N ALA A 41 -4.30 -6.97 1.75
CA ALA A 41 -4.07 -8.18 0.97
C ALA A 41 -5.38 -8.95 0.71
N LYS A 42 -6.24 -9.10 1.71
CA LYS A 42 -7.57 -9.72 1.56
C LYS A 42 -8.44 -8.98 0.55
N ALA A 43 -8.47 -7.65 0.63
CA ALA A 43 -9.30 -6.85 -0.25
C ALA A 43 -8.83 -6.92 -1.71
N LEU A 44 -7.52 -6.90 -1.94
CA LEU A 44 -6.94 -7.04 -3.28
C LEU A 44 -7.18 -8.45 -3.86
N ASP A 45 -7.18 -9.46 -3.02
CA ASP A 45 -7.45 -10.85 -3.42
C ASP A 45 -8.91 -11.06 -3.87
N GLN A 46 -9.83 -10.26 -3.38
CA GLN A 46 -11.26 -10.33 -3.69
C GLN A 46 -11.70 -9.42 -4.85
N VAL A 47 -10.83 -8.56 -5.33
CA VAL A 47 -11.14 -7.58 -6.38
C VAL A 47 -10.42 -7.95 -7.66
N GLU A 48 -11.15 -7.96 -8.76
CA GLU A 48 -10.56 -8.12 -10.08
C GLU A 48 -9.93 -6.81 -10.56
N THR A 49 -8.84 -6.93 -11.31
CA THR A 49 -8.24 -5.81 -12.01
C THR A 49 -9.19 -5.27 -13.07
N VAL A 50 -8.87 -4.11 -13.63
CA VAL A 50 -9.63 -3.53 -14.76
C VAL A 50 -9.68 -4.49 -15.96
N SER A 51 -8.69 -5.39 -16.09
CA SER A 51 -8.63 -6.41 -17.15
C SER A 51 -9.41 -7.69 -16.82
N GLY A 52 -10.00 -7.80 -15.62
CA GLY A 52 -10.68 -9.00 -15.14
C GLY A 52 -9.75 -10.08 -14.55
N ASP A 53 -8.46 -9.79 -14.45
CA ASP A 53 -7.48 -10.69 -13.84
C ASP A 53 -7.37 -10.46 -12.33
N ALA A 54 -6.79 -11.41 -11.60
CA ALA A 54 -6.48 -11.24 -10.19
C ALA A 54 -5.24 -10.35 -9.99
N TYR A 55 -5.21 -9.60 -8.88
CA TYR A 55 -4.00 -8.89 -8.47
C TYR A 55 -2.91 -9.88 -8.05
N ASN A 56 -1.68 -9.60 -8.44
CA ASN A 56 -0.49 -10.30 -7.96
C ASN A 56 0.00 -9.59 -6.70
N VAL A 57 -0.26 -10.17 -5.54
CA VAL A 57 0.03 -9.57 -4.23
C VAL A 57 1.15 -10.32 -3.55
N LYS A 58 2.18 -9.58 -3.14
CA LYS A 58 3.24 -10.05 -2.24
C LYS A 58 3.18 -9.24 -0.96
N ILE A 59 3.37 -9.90 0.18
CA ILE A 59 3.43 -9.26 1.48
C ILE A 59 4.72 -9.67 2.19
N ILE A 60 5.50 -8.68 2.63
CA ILE A 60 6.76 -8.87 3.35
C ILE A 60 6.52 -8.58 4.83
N GLU A 61 6.90 -9.52 5.67
CA GLU A 61 6.76 -9.45 7.12
C GLU A 61 8.02 -9.98 7.82
N SER A 62 8.49 -9.25 8.82
CA SER A 62 9.73 -9.62 9.53
C SER A 62 9.54 -10.65 10.63
N ASP A 63 8.35 -10.78 11.19
CA ASP A 63 8.02 -11.75 12.23
C ASP A 63 7.58 -13.08 11.62
N LEU A 64 8.33 -14.15 11.89
CA LEU A 64 8.05 -15.47 11.34
C LEU A 64 6.69 -16.01 11.77
N SER A 65 6.31 -15.81 13.02
CA SER A 65 5.00 -16.27 13.52
C SER A 65 3.86 -15.52 12.85
N ARG A 66 4.06 -14.23 12.57
CA ARG A 66 3.08 -13.44 11.83
C ARG A 66 3.00 -13.88 10.37
N CYS A 67 4.10 -14.23 9.74
CA CYS A 67 4.10 -14.82 8.39
C CYS A 67 3.27 -16.12 8.34
N GLN A 68 3.40 -16.98 9.34
CA GLN A 68 2.60 -18.20 9.43
C GLN A 68 1.12 -17.89 9.58
N PHE A 69 0.76 -16.91 10.43
CA PHE A 69 -0.61 -16.44 10.59
C PHE A 69 -1.18 -15.90 9.26
N LEU A 70 -0.42 -15.08 8.56
CA LEU A 70 -0.81 -14.52 7.26
C LEU A 70 -1.06 -15.64 6.23
N SER A 71 -0.17 -16.62 6.16
CA SER A 71 -0.30 -17.75 5.23
C SER A 71 -1.54 -18.60 5.51
N GLN A 72 -1.96 -18.67 6.76
CA GLN A 72 -3.18 -19.39 7.16
C GLN A 72 -4.47 -18.60 6.89
N ASN A 73 -4.38 -17.28 6.83
CA ASN A 73 -5.54 -16.38 6.72
C ASN A 73 -5.67 -15.72 5.34
N LEU A 74 -4.69 -15.88 4.47
CA LEU A 74 -4.73 -15.41 3.09
C LEU A 74 -4.83 -16.58 2.12
N SER A 75 -5.36 -16.31 0.94
CA SER A 75 -5.43 -17.34 -0.10
C SER A 75 -4.03 -17.66 -0.65
N SER A 76 -3.91 -18.79 -1.31
CA SER A 76 -2.64 -19.23 -1.93
C SER A 76 -2.16 -18.31 -3.06
N SER A 77 -3.01 -17.41 -3.55
CA SER A 77 -2.64 -16.41 -4.56
C SER A 77 -1.80 -15.26 -3.99
N VAL A 78 -1.84 -15.05 -2.69
CA VAL A 78 -1.01 -14.04 -2.01
C VAL A 78 0.29 -14.68 -1.53
N LEU A 79 1.43 -14.17 -2.00
CA LEU A 79 2.73 -14.66 -1.60
C LEU A 79 3.19 -13.94 -0.31
N VAL A 80 3.34 -14.71 0.76
CA VAL A 80 3.86 -14.21 2.04
C VAL A 80 5.36 -14.47 2.11
N LEU A 81 6.14 -13.41 2.32
CA LEU A 81 7.59 -13.43 2.36
C LEU A 81 8.07 -13.02 3.75
N HIS A 82 8.91 -13.86 4.34
CA HIS A 82 9.60 -13.54 5.59
C HIS A 82 10.87 -12.77 5.29
N GLY A 83 10.97 -11.54 5.76
CA GLY A 83 12.14 -10.70 5.53
C GLY A 83 12.00 -9.30 6.10
N ASP A 84 13.09 -8.55 6.02
CA ASP A 84 13.16 -7.16 6.44
C ASP A 84 12.59 -6.27 5.34
N MET A 85 11.73 -5.32 5.72
CA MET A 85 11.09 -4.38 4.81
C MET A 85 12.04 -3.30 4.26
N THR A 86 13.29 -3.28 4.69
CA THR A 86 14.36 -2.40 4.19
C THR A 86 15.48 -3.17 3.50
N ASP A 87 15.28 -4.46 3.23
CA ASP A 87 16.26 -5.32 2.55
C ASP A 87 16.20 -5.10 1.03
N GLU A 88 17.19 -4.39 0.51
CA GLU A 88 17.34 -4.11 -0.92
C GLU A 88 17.41 -5.39 -1.77
N SER A 89 18.16 -6.40 -1.31
CA SER A 89 18.32 -7.67 -2.03
C SER A 89 16.99 -8.40 -2.16
N LEU A 90 16.19 -8.43 -1.09
CA LEU A 90 14.86 -9.04 -1.11
C LEU A 90 13.95 -8.33 -2.12
N PHE A 91 13.96 -7.00 -2.14
CA PHE A 91 13.16 -6.22 -3.09
C PHE A 91 13.54 -6.52 -4.54
N VAL A 92 14.83 -6.57 -4.83
CA VAL A 92 15.32 -6.88 -6.18
C VAL A 92 14.93 -8.30 -6.59
N ASP A 93 15.16 -9.29 -5.72
CA ASP A 93 14.83 -10.69 -5.97
C ASP A 93 13.33 -10.91 -6.20
N GLU A 94 12.50 -10.12 -5.52
CA GLU A 94 11.04 -10.20 -5.64
C GLU A 94 10.44 -9.29 -6.73
N GLY A 95 11.26 -8.67 -7.54
CA GLY A 95 10.83 -7.94 -8.73
C GLY A 95 10.26 -6.56 -8.46
N ILE A 96 10.88 -5.81 -7.54
CA ILE A 96 10.44 -4.44 -7.20
C ILE A 96 10.36 -3.52 -8.42
N ALA A 97 11.26 -3.66 -9.38
CA ALA A 97 11.27 -2.85 -10.60
C ALA A 97 10.04 -3.04 -11.48
N ASN A 98 9.35 -4.18 -11.35
CA ASN A 98 8.10 -4.49 -12.04
C ASN A 98 6.86 -4.32 -11.15
N THR A 99 7.04 -3.80 -9.94
CA THR A 99 5.93 -3.56 -9.01
C THR A 99 5.22 -2.26 -9.38
N ASP A 100 3.92 -2.36 -9.58
CA ASP A 100 3.08 -1.22 -9.93
C ASP A 100 2.75 -0.35 -8.72
N LEU A 101 2.52 -0.99 -7.57
CA LEU A 101 2.26 -0.31 -6.31
C LEU A 101 3.01 -0.98 -5.17
N PHE A 102 3.74 -0.18 -4.43
CA PHE A 102 4.39 -0.51 -3.18
C PHE A 102 3.66 0.19 -2.03
N VAL A 103 3.26 -0.55 -0.99
CA VAL A 103 2.50 -0.01 0.14
C VAL A 103 3.20 -0.37 1.45
N ALA A 104 3.63 0.64 2.21
CA ALA A 104 4.24 0.46 3.51
C ALA A 104 3.24 0.76 4.62
N VAL A 105 2.90 -0.24 5.43
CA VAL A 105 1.85 -0.18 6.46
C VAL A 105 2.26 -0.88 7.75
N SER A 106 3.53 -0.80 8.12
CA SER A 106 4.01 -1.28 9.42
C SER A 106 3.67 -0.29 10.54
N ASN A 107 3.99 -0.66 11.79
CA ASN A 107 3.83 0.21 12.95
C ASN A 107 4.94 1.28 13.08
N ASP A 108 6.00 1.16 12.31
CA ASP A 108 7.17 2.01 12.39
C ASP A 108 7.20 2.99 11.22
N ASP A 109 7.01 4.28 11.51
CA ASP A 109 6.94 5.32 10.49
C ASP A 109 8.26 5.47 9.73
N GLU A 110 9.39 5.36 10.44
CA GLU A 110 10.72 5.46 9.85
C GLU A 110 10.96 4.33 8.85
N ASP A 111 10.64 3.10 9.24
CA ASP A 111 10.73 1.93 8.35
C ASP A 111 9.77 2.05 7.16
N ASN A 112 8.58 2.56 7.37
CA ASN A 112 7.62 2.81 6.30
C ASN A 112 8.18 3.81 5.26
N ILE A 113 8.72 4.93 5.73
CA ILE A 113 9.31 5.95 4.87
C ILE A 113 10.54 5.39 4.13
N MET A 114 11.45 4.75 4.86
CA MET A 114 12.68 4.21 4.27
C MET A 114 12.40 3.14 3.24
N SER A 115 11.47 2.23 3.51
CA SER A 115 11.10 1.19 2.54
C SER A 115 10.47 1.77 1.28
N CYS A 116 9.62 2.79 1.40
CA CYS A 116 9.04 3.48 0.24
C CYS A 116 10.10 4.19 -0.60
N LEU A 117 11.03 4.90 0.03
CA LEU A 117 12.12 5.56 -0.69
C LEU A 117 13.01 4.55 -1.41
N LEU A 118 13.33 3.44 -0.73
CA LEU A 118 14.10 2.34 -1.33
C LEU A 118 13.36 1.71 -2.51
N ALA A 119 12.08 1.42 -2.35
CA ALA A 119 11.26 0.85 -3.41
C ALA A 119 11.23 1.76 -4.65
N LYS A 120 11.06 3.05 -4.46
CA LYS A 120 11.08 4.04 -5.56
C LYS A 120 12.43 4.09 -6.24
N LYS A 121 13.52 4.10 -5.46
CA LYS A 121 14.90 4.07 -5.98
C LYS A 121 15.15 2.83 -6.85
N LEU A 122 14.60 1.69 -6.46
CA LEU A 122 14.76 0.41 -7.15
C LEU A 122 13.79 0.21 -8.32
N GLY A 123 12.90 1.16 -8.57
CA GLY A 123 12.07 1.18 -9.76
C GLY A 123 10.59 0.88 -9.56
N ALA A 124 10.10 0.77 -8.33
CA ALA A 124 8.65 0.67 -8.08
C ALA A 124 7.93 1.87 -8.73
N HIS A 125 6.82 1.62 -9.38
CA HIS A 125 6.14 2.67 -10.15
C HIS A 125 5.49 3.70 -9.22
N ARG A 126 4.81 3.25 -8.17
CA ARG A 126 4.21 4.10 -7.14
C ARG A 126 4.51 3.56 -5.75
N ALA A 127 4.64 4.46 -4.79
CA ALA A 127 4.79 4.13 -3.37
C ALA A 127 3.81 4.92 -2.52
N ILE A 128 3.11 4.21 -1.64
CA ILE A 128 2.18 4.77 -0.67
C ILE A 128 2.65 4.36 0.72
N THR A 129 2.66 5.30 1.66
CA THR A 129 3.06 5.03 3.04
C THR A 129 2.02 5.47 4.04
N LEU A 130 1.87 4.67 5.11
CA LEU A 130 1.18 5.06 6.33
C LEU A 130 2.16 5.83 7.23
N ILE A 131 1.72 6.95 7.78
CA ILE A 131 2.48 7.75 8.75
C ILE A 131 1.56 8.06 9.93
N ASN A 132 1.94 7.60 11.12
CA ASN A 132 1.18 7.85 12.35
C ASN A 132 1.51 9.21 12.97
N ARG A 133 2.75 9.66 12.83
CA ARG A 133 3.22 10.96 13.33
C ARG A 133 3.01 12.03 12.28
N THR A 134 2.15 12.97 12.57
CA THR A 134 1.78 14.05 11.62
C THR A 134 2.94 14.94 11.22
N ASP A 135 3.89 15.18 12.14
CA ASP A 135 5.11 15.93 11.86
C ASP A 135 6.02 15.25 10.81
N TYR A 136 5.87 13.95 10.58
CA TYR A 136 6.62 13.25 9.54
C TYR A 136 6.01 13.40 8.14
N ILE A 137 4.75 13.80 8.03
CA ILE A 137 4.09 14.04 6.75
C ILE A 137 4.82 15.15 5.98
N ASP A 138 5.16 16.23 6.67
CA ASP A 138 5.89 17.35 6.08
C ASP A 138 7.29 16.94 5.58
N LEU A 139 7.92 15.95 6.25
CA LEU A 139 9.23 15.44 5.84
C LEU A 139 9.20 14.66 4.53
N VAL A 140 8.10 14.01 4.20
CA VAL A 140 7.98 13.21 2.98
C VAL A 140 7.42 14.02 1.82
N GLU A 141 6.88 15.20 2.08
CA GLU A 141 6.44 16.12 1.04
C GLU A 141 7.62 16.54 0.15
N GLY A 142 7.46 16.42 -1.15
CA GLY A 142 8.52 16.71 -2.11
C GLY A 142 9.53 15.57 -2.33
N THR A 143 9.40 14.44 -1.62
CA THR A 143 10.19 13.23 -1.89
C THR A 143 9.58 12.42 -3.04
N SER A 144 10.20 11.28 -3.37
CA SER A 144 9.69 10.35 -4.38
C SER A 144 8.47 9.53 -3.93
N ILE A 145 8.08 9.63 -2.67
CA ILE A 145 6.86 8.97 -2.16
C ILE A 145 5.64 9.65 -2.77
N ASP A 146 4.78 8.87 -3.40
CA ASP A 146 3.64 9.42 -4.14
C ASP A 146 2.50 9.85 -3.24
N ILE A 147 2.21 9.07 -2.18
CA ILE A 147 1.16 9.37 -1.22
C ILE A 147 1.62 8.99 0.19
N ALA A 148 1.48 9.91 1.12
CA ALA A 148 1.58 9.66 2.55
C ALA A 148 0.24 10.03 3.21
N PHE A 149 -0.24 9.20 4.11
CA PHE A 149 -1.48 9.49 4.83
C PHE A 149 -1.38 9.10 6.29
N SER A 150 -2.07 9.85 7.13
CA SER A 150 -2.16 9.60 8.56
C SER A 150 -3.55 9.06 8.91
N PRO A 151 -3.64 7.97 9.70
CA PRO A 151 -4.93 7.47 10.17
C PRO A 151 -5.68 8.45 11.05
N THR A 152 -4.96 9.39 11.71
CA THR A 152 -5.54 10.37 12.64
C THR A 152 -6.06 11.63 11.97
N GLU A 153 -5.59 11.95 10.76
CA GLU A 153 -5.94 13.17 10.03
C GLU A 153 -6.75 12.89 8.76
N ALA A 154 -6.58 11.72 8.20
CA ALA A 154 -7.24 11.38 6.95
C ALA A 154 -8.71 11.03 7.19
N THR A 155 -9.59 11.92 6.79
CA THR A 155 -10.95 11.50 6.47
C THR A 155 -10.95 10.82 5.10
N LEU A 156 -11.89 9.93 4.86
CA LEU A 156 -12.07 9.30 3.54
C LEU A 156 -12.13 10.37 2.42
N SER A 157 -12.70 11.53 2.73
CA SER A 157 -12.80 12.65 1.81
C SER A 157 -11.43 13.23 1.42
N ASP A 158 -10.49 13.31 2.38
CA ASP A 158 -9.14 13.80 2.12
C ASP A 158 -8.33 12.80 1.29
N LEU A 159 -8.48 11.53 1.58
CA LEU A 159 -7.90 10.45 0.79
C LEU A 159 -8.43 10.46 -0.66
N LEU A 160 -9.73 10.58 -0.83
CA LEU A 160 -10.36 10.66 -2.14
C LEU A 160 -9.94 11.90 -2.92
N ARG A 161 -9.66 13.01 -2.24
CA ARG A 161 -9.17 14.25 -2.84
C ARG A 161 -7.76 14.11 -3.42
N HIS A 162 -6.87 13.40 -2.73
CA HIS A 162 -5.51 13.10 -3.21
C HIS A 162 -5.49 12.08 -4.35
N ILE A 163 -6.43 11.16 -4.34
CA ILE A 163 -6.52 10.06 -5.32
C ILE A 163 -7.25 10.50 -6.61
N ARG A 164 -8.18 11.46 -6.52
CA ARG A 164 -9.03 11.91 -7.63
C ARG A 164 -9.05 13.44 -7.79
N PRO A 165 -7.91 14.12 -8.03
CA PRO A 165 -7.93 15.57 -8.21
C PRO A 165 -8.78 16.01 -9.40
N VAL A 166 -8.90 15.19 -10.46
CA VAL A 166 -9.63 15.50 -11.69
C VAL A 166 -11.14 15.27 -11.55
N SER A 167 -11.57 14.24 -10.80
CA SER A 167 -13.00 13.93 -10.62
C SER A 167 -13.71 14.92 -9.71
N TYR A 168 -12.99 15.61 -8.84
CA TYR A 168 -13.56 16.56 -7.89
C TYR A 168 -13.93 17.89 -8.54
N THR A 169 -13.19 18.29 -9.57
CA THR A 169 -13.48 19.50 -10.34
C THR A 169 -14.73 19.36 -11.23
N HIS A 170 -15.07 18.14 -11.66
CA HIS A 170 -16.27 17.91 -12.46
C HIS A 170 -17.58 17.92 -11.66
N LEU A 171 -17.55 17.60 -10.37
CA LEU A 171 -18.73 17.59 -9.50
C LEU A 171 -19.16 18.97 -9.01
N ARG A 172 -18.33 20.02 -9.20
CA ARG A 172 -18.64 21.40 -8.82
C ARG A 172 -19.20 22.26 -9.96
N ALA A 173 -19.33 21.72 -11.15
CA ALA A 173 -19.78 22.48 -12.33
C ALA A 173 -21.29 22.36 -12.62
N HIS A 174 -22.07 21.83 -11.65
CA HIS A 174 -23.54 21.75 -11.76
C HIS A 174 -24.21 22.24 -10.50
#